data_fb033d9ea561f9f1cea8b29a1baff0a0
#
_entry.id   fb033d9ea561f9f1cea8b29a1baff0a0
#
_cell.length_a   1.000
_cell.length_b   1.000
_cell.length_c   1.000
_cell.angle_alpha   90.00
_cell.angle_beta   90.00
_cell.angle_gamma   90.00
#
_symmetry.space_group_name_H-M   'P 1'
#
loop_
_entity.id
_entity.type
_entity.pdbx_description
1 polymer ?
#
loop_
_entity_poly.entity_id
_entity_poly.type
_entity_poly.pdbx_seq_one_letter_code
_entity_poly.pdbx_strand_id
1 'polypeptide(L)'
;MGLIILYFSGALALSFLCSILEAVLLSTPMSFISMKENQGNTTATLMKQYKNNVDRPVGAILSLNTIAHTIGSAGVGAESMKLFGEEYFGIISAILTLLILVLSEIIPKTIGASYWRSLAMPSTRIIKVLIFITYPLVLLSELITKAFTPKTNRTSMSREEVSAMVDVGTTEGIFRESESKIIKSCIRLAGVKAKEVMTPFIVVESADMKLTIKEFYEQQEWHFSRIPVYDKSKEYITGYVLKDMVLKSLSDDKFQTKLSDLARPILSFKEDESIYQIWEKMLEKREHISIITDEYGCLRGVVSMEDVIETMTGVEIVDEEDVAVDMQALAKEKSRMMLQGKKR
;
A
#
# COMPACT_ATOMS: atom_id res chain seq x y z
N MET A 1 46.30 -7.71 -37.66
CA MET A 1 45.40 -8.71 -36.99
C MET A 1 45.33 -8.49 -35.46
N GLY A 2 46.49 -8.43 -34.72
CA GLY A 2 46.45 -8.29 -33.25
C GLY A 2 45.71 -7.04 -32.78
N LEU A 3 45.89 -5.88 -33.42
CA LEU A 3 45.20 -4.63 -33.08
C LEU A 3 43.70 -4.69 -33.34
N ILE A 4 43.23 -5.35 -34.41
CA ILE A 4 41.80 -5.54 -34.65
C ILE A 4 41.18 -6.34 -33.52
N ILE A 5 41.81 -7.45 -33.12
CA ILE A 5 41.33 -8.30 -32.03
C ILE A 5 41.31 -7.51 -30.74
N LEU A 6 42.32 -6.67 -30.47
CA LEU A 6 42.38 -5.84 -29.24
C LEU A 6 41.25 -4.80 -29.19
N TYR A 7 41.05 -4.04 -30.28
CA TYR A 7 39.96 -3.04 -30.34
C TYR A 7 38.59 -3.71 -30.24
N PHE A 8 38.40 -4.81 -30.99
CA PHE A 8 37.12 -5.53 -30.97
C PHE A 8 36.81 -6.14 -29.60
N SER A 9 37.75 -6.93 -29.04
CA SER A 9 37.53 -7.59 -27.75
C SER A 9 37.39 -6.59 -26.59
N GLY A 10 38.16 -5.50 -26.59
CA GLY A 10 38.07 -4.45 -25.60
C GLY A 10 36.71 -3.72 -25.64
N ALA A 11 36.28 -3.32 -26.84
CA ALA A 11 34.98 -2.69 -27.03
C ALA A 11 33.83 -3.63 -26.66
N LEU A 12 33.90 -4.89 -27.08
CA LEU A 12 32.91 -5.91 -26.80
C LEU A 12 32.78 -6.17 -25.30
N ALA A 13 33.89 -6.35 -24.58
CA ALA A 13 33.90 -6.61 -23.16
C ALA A 13 33.33 -5.43 -22.34
N LEU A 14 33.73 -4.20 -22.69
CA LEU A 14 33.28 -3.01 -22.01
C LEU A 14 31.80 -2.73 -22.27
N SER A 15 31.36 -2.88 -23.52
CA SER A 15 29.94 -2.75 -23.89
C SER A 15 29.08 -3.83 -23.26
N PHE A 16 29.54 -5.08 -23.24
CA PHE A 16 28.88 -6.19 -22.57
C PHE A 16 28.62 -5.89 -21.09
N LEU A 17 29.65 -5.39 -20.39
CA LEU A 17 29.53 -4.99 -18.99
C LEU A 17 28.51 -3.85 -18.82
N CYS A 18 28.58 -2.79 -19.61
CA CYS A 18 27.65 -1.67 -19.58
C CYS A 18 26.19 -2.13 -19.78
N SER A 19 25.96 -3.01 -20.75
CA SER A 19 24.62 -3.55 -21.06
C SER A 19 24.03 -4.41 -19.92
N ILE A 20 24.86 -5.22 -19.24
CA ILE A 20 24.42 -5.93 -18.04
C ILE A 20 24.03 -4.95 -16.93
N LEU A 21 24.90 -3.97 -16.66
CA LEU A 21 24.69 -2.99 -15.57
C LEU A 21 23.40 -2.18 -15.80
N GLU A 22 23.14 -1.76 -17.02
CA GLU A 22 21.91 -1.07 -17.42
C GLU A 22 20.69 -1.95 -17.18
N ALA A 23 20.71 -3.18 -17.72
CA ALA A 23 19.58 -4.10 -17.57
C ALA A 23 19.29 -4.45 -16.11
N VAL A 24 20.32 -4.73 -15.31
CA VAL A 24 20.17 -4.98 -13.87
C VAL A 24 19.61 -3.77 -13.14
N LEU A 25 20.14 -2.57 -13.39
CA LEU A 25 19.67 -1.34 -12.76
C LEU A 25 18.18 -1.11 -13.05
N LEU A 26 17.76 -1.26 -14.29
CA LEU A 26 16.38 -1.02 -14.72
C LEU A 26 15.43 -2.11 -14.23
N SER A 27 15.82 -3.38 -14.28
CA SER A 27 14.99 -4.53 -13.90
C SER A 27 14.84 -4.74 -12.39
N THR A 28 15.71 -4.15 -11.56
CA THR A 28 15.63 -4.32 -10.10
C THR A 28 14.46 -3.50 -9.53
N PRO A 29 13.42 -4.12 -8.92
CA PRO A 29 12.29 -3.40 -8.35
C PRO A 29 12.64 -2.75 -7.01
N MET A 30 11.95 -1.65 -6.68
CA MET A 30 12.15 -0.89 -5.43
C MET A 30 11.85 -1.73 -4.19
N SER A 31 10.87 -2.63 -4.27
CA SER A 31 10.51 -3.55 -3.18
C SER A 31 11.67 -4.44 -2.76
N PHE A 32 12.40 -5.01 -3.74
CA PHE A 32 13.60 -5.82 -3.46
C PHE A 32 14.72 -4.99 -2.82
N ILE A 33 14.93 -3.77 -3.31
CA ILE A 33 15.96 -2.87 -2.76
C ILE A 33 15.64 -2.53 -1.31
N SER A 34 14.38 -2.16 -1.00
CA SER A 34 13.93 -1.84 0.35
C SER A 34 14.02 -3.06 1.28
N MET A 35 13.67 -4.25 0.80
CA MET A 35 13.86 -5.49 1.56
C MET A 35 15.33 -5.72 1.94
N LYS A 36 16.26 -5.53 1.00
CA LYS A 36 17.71 -5.67 1.25
C LYS A 36 18.27 -4.58 2.17
N GLU A 37 17.76 -3.36 2.07
CA GLU A 37 18.11 -2.25 2.96
C GLU A 37 17.68 -2.56 4.40
N ASN A 38 16.47 -3.07 4.62
CA ASN A 38 15.96 -3.49 5.94
C ASN A 38 16.77 -4.64 6.54
N GLN A 39 17.43 -5.47 5.69
CA GLN A 39 18.38 -6.49 6.12
C GLN A 39 19.78 -5.93 6.47
N GLY A 40 19.96 -4.62 6.48
CA GLY A 40 21.24 -3.96 6.84
C GLY A 40 22.26 -3.91 5.70
N ASN A 41 21.89 -4.15 4.45
CA ASN A 41 22.81 -4.11 3.32
C ASN A 41 23.05 -2.67 2.85
N THR A 42 24.23 -2.12 3.15
CA THR A 42 24.62 -0.75 2.77
C THR A 42 24.67 -0.50 1.26
N THR A 43 24.93 -1.56 0.46
CA THR A 43 24.92 -1.45 -1.01
C THR A 43 23.48 -1.24 -1.52
N ALA A 44 22.48 -1.75 -0.80
CA ALA A 44 21.07 -1.55 -1.16
C ALA A 44 20.65 -0.07 -0.97
N THR A 45 21.15 0.61 0.06
CA THR A 45 20.92 2.05 0.25
C THR A 45 21.50 2.86 -0.93
N LEU A 46 22.68 2.49 -1.42
CA LEU A 46 23.26 3.11 -2.60
C LEU A 46 22.44 2.84 -3.86
N MET A 47 21.99 1.59 -4.05
CA MET A 47 21.11 1.21 -5.17
C MET A 47 19.79 2.00 -5.14
N LYS A 48 19.22 2.21 -3.96
CA LYS A 48 18.02 3.03 -3.76
C LYS A 48 18.23 4.47 -4.22
N GLN A 49 19.39 5.07 -3.88
CA GLN A 49 19.75 6.40 -4.37
C GLN A 49 19.84 6.45 -5.89
N TYR A 50 20.42 5.42 -6.51
CA TYR A 50 20.51 5.32 -7.98
C TYR A 50 19.15 5.13 -8.64
N LYS A 51 18.24 4.37 -8.03
CA LYS A 51 16.86 4.21 -8.54
C LYS A 51 16.04 5.50 -8.41
N ASN A 52 16.26 6.25 -7.34
CA ASN A 52 15.59 7.54 -7.13
C ASN A 52 16.08 8.62 -8.09
N ASN A 53 17.33 8.55 -8.51
CA ASN A 53 17.92 9.43 -9.50
C ASN A 53 18.61 8.60 -10.58
N VAL A 54 17.78 7.97 -11.43
CA VAL A 54 18.23 7.00 -12.43
C VAL A 54 19.08 7.65 -13.54
N ASP A 55 18.90 8.93 -13.80
CA ASP A 55 19.60 9.67 -14.85
C ASP A 55 21.12 9.63 -14.67
N ARG A 56 21.58 9.71 -13.43
CA ARG A 56 22.99 9.72 -13.09
C ARG A 56 23.72 8.40 -13.41
N PRO A 57 23.28 7.23 -12.93
CA PRO A 57 23.91 5.96 -13.27
C PRO A 57 23.71 5.58 -14.72
N VAL A 58 22.54 5.85 -15.32
CA VAL A 58 22.29 5.58 -16.74
C VAL A 58 23.18 6.45 -17.61
N GLY A 59 23.31 7.76 -17.30
CA GLY A 59 24.22 8.64 -18.04
C GLY A 59 25.67 8.16 -18.00
N ALA A 60 26.14 7.64 -16.85
CA ALA A 60 27.50 7.05 -16.74
C ALA A 60 27.66 5.81 -17.61
N ILE A 61 26.71 4.89 -17.55
CA ILE A 61 26.73 3.64 -18.34
C ILE A 61 26.67 3.93 -19.83
N LEU A 62 25.72 4.77 -20.27
CA LEU A 62 25.56 5.14 -21.68
C LEU A 62 26.80 5.87 -22.24
N SER A 63 27.37 6.80 -21.47
CA SER A 63 28.57 7.50 -21.90
C SER A 63 29.74 6.54 -22.16
N LEU A 64 29.98 5.62 -21.24
CA LEU A 64 31.05 4.64 -21.40
C LEU A 64 30.78 3.66 -22.53
N ASN A 65 29.53 3.21 -22.68
CA ASN A 65 29.10 2.33 -23.76
C ASN A 65 29.32 2.99 -25.13
N THR A 66 28.94 4.26 -25.28
CA THR A 66 29.12 5.02 -26.51
C THR A 66 30.62 5.20 -26.83
N ILE A 67 31.46 5.51 -25.84
CA ILE A 67 32.90 5.60 -26.02
C ILE A 67 33.47 4.26 -26.49
N ALA A 68 33.08 3.15 -25.86
CA ALA A 68 33.52 1.81 -26.23
C ALA A 68 33.18 1.46 -27.69
N HIS A 69 31.93 1.71 -28.08
CA HIS A 69 31.46 1.46 -29.45
C HIS A 69 32.19 2.35 -30.47
N THR A 70 32.34 3.64 -30.18
CA THR A 70 32.94 4.60 -31.10
C THR A 70 34.43 4.28 -31.33
N ILE A 71 35.20 4.13 -30.25
CA ILE A 71 36.63 3.82 -30.34
C ILE A 71 36.84 2.43 -30.91
N GLY A 72 36.04 1.45 -30.49
CA GLY A 72 36.14 0.08 -30.98
C GLY A 72 35.87 -0.05 -32.47
N SER A 73 34.75 0.47 -32.94
CA SER A 73 34.37 0.41 -34.35
C SER A 73 35.32 1.22 -35.25
N ALA A 74 35.70 2.43 -34.80
CA ALA A 74 36.69 3.23 -35.57
C ALA A 74 38.05 2.52 -35.65
N GLY A 75 38.52 1.93 -34.53
CA GLY A 75 39.79 1.19 -34.49
C GLY A 75 39.75 -0.06 -35.36
N VAL A 76 38.69 -0.87 -35.27
CA VAL A 76 38.52 -2.05 -36.15
C VAL A 76 38.41 -1.63 -37.61
N GLY A 77 37.62 -0.60 -37.92
CA GLY A 77 37.44 -0.10 -39.29
C GLY A 77 38.74 0.36 -39.90
N ALA A 78 39.53 1.20 -39.21
CA ALA A 78 40.82 1.70 -39.70
C ALA A 78 41.85 0.58 -39.94
N GLU A 79 41.95 -0.37 -39.02
CA GLU A 79 42.88 -1.49 -39.15
C GLU A 79 42.41 -2.52 -40.21
N SER A 80 41.09 -2.69 -40.39
CA SER A 80 40.53 -3.55 -41.42
C SER A 80 40.81 -3.02 -42.83
N MET A 81 40.68 -1.71 -43.03
CA MET A 81 41.02 -1.08 -44.33
C MET A 81 42.50 -1.28 -44.69
N LYS A 82 43.43 -1.19 -43.73
CA LYS A 82 44.86 -1.43 -43.95
C LYS A 82 45.16 -2.89 -44.32
N LEU A 83 44.42 -3.84 -43.78
CA LEU A 83 44.71 -5.26 -43.96
C LEU A 83 44.00 -5.89 -45.15
N PHE A 84 42.75 -5.48 -45.39
CA PHE A 84 41.86 -6.13 -46.38
C PHE A 84 41.52 -5.22 -47.56
N GLY A 85 41.88 -3.93 -47.52
CA GLY A 85 41.53 -2.95 -48.55
C GLY A 85 40.12 -2.35 -48.37
N GLU A 86 39.86 -1.27 -49.12
CA GLU A 86 38.61 -0.50 -49.03
C GLU A 86 37.38 -1.31 -49.50
N GLU A 87 37.56 -2.24 -50.40
CA GLU A 87 36.47 -3.04 -51.00
C GLU A 87 35.71 -3.86 -49.94
N TYR A 88 36.38 -4.35 -48.90
CA TYR A 88 35.79 -5.19 -47.86
C TYR A 88 35.24 -4.40 -46.68
N PHE A 89 35.43 -3.08 -46.61
CA PHE A 89 35.04 -2.25 -45.50
C PHE A 89 33.53 -2.35 -45.16
N GLY A 90 32.67 -2.33 -46.17
CA GLY A 90 31.22 -2.45 -46.02
C GLY A 90 30.79 -3.77 -45.35
N ILE A 91 31.37 -4.89 -45.83
CA ILE A 91 31.06 -6.23 -45.33
C ILE A 91 31.56 -6.40 -43.91
N ILE A 92 32.78 -5.96 -43.61
CA ILE A 92 33.39 -6.02 -42.27
C ILE A 92 32.57 -5.17 -41.29
N SER A 93 32.15 -3.96 -41.68
CA SER A 93 31.33 -3.10 -40.86
C SER A 93 29.96 -3.71 -40.57
N ALA A 94 29.33 -4.35 -41.54
CA ALA A 94 28.04 -5.03 -41.32
C ALA A 94 28.17 -6.21 -40.37
N ILE A 95 29.20 -7.04 -40.52
CA ILE A 95 29.47 -8.16 -39.60
C ILE A 95 29.78 -7.65 -38.20
N LEU A 96 30.61 -6.61 -38.08
CA LEU A 96 30.93 -5.99 -36.79
C LEU A 96 29.70 -5.45 -36.08
N THR A 97 28.82 -4.76 -36.82
CA THR A 97 27.56 -4.23 -36.23
C THR A 97 26.68 -5.36 -35.75
N LEU A 98 26.54 -6.45 -36.48
CA LEU A 98 25.76 -7.60 -36.05
C LEU A 98 26.35 -8.28 -34.80
N LEU A 99 27.68 -8.45 -34.77
CA LEU A 99 28.37 -9.05 -33.64
C LEU A 99 28.23 -8.17 -32.38
N ILE A 100 28.38 -6.86 -32.50
CA ILE A 100 28.17 -5.89 -31.41
C ILE A 100 26.72 -5.99 -30.91
N LEU A 101 25.73 -5.90 -31.78
CA LEU A 101 24.32 -5.97 -31.46
C LEU A 101 23.98 -7.24 -30.67
N VAL A 102 24.41 -8.40 -31.19
CA VAL A 102 24.07 -9.68 -30.58
C VAL A 102 24.85 -9.92 -29.28
N LEU A 103 26.18 -9.80 -29.33
CA LEU A 103 27.06 -10.21 -28.24
C LEU A 103 27.20 -9.16 -27.14
N SER A 104 27.07 -7.86 -27.47
CA SER A 104 27.27 -6.81 -26.48
C SER A 104 25.99 -6.09 -26.05
N GLU A 105 24.87 -6.27 -26.75
CA GLU A 105 23.59 -5.65 -26.34
C GLU A 105 22.52 -6.69 -26.02
N ILE A 106 22.11 -7.54 -26.95
CA ILE A 106 20.98 -8.46 -26.76
C ILE A 106 21.26 -9.47 -25.64
N ILE A 107 22.36 -10.21 -25.76
CA ILE A 107 22.72 -11.27 -24.80
C ILE A 107 22.92 -10.70 -23.39
N PRO A 108 23.77 -9.67 -23.17
CA PRO A 108 24.01 -9.18 -21.84
C PRO A 108 22.78 -8.49 -21.21
N LYS A 109 21.97 -7.78 -21.99
CA LYS A 109 20.70 -7.23 -21.48
C LYS A 109 19.74 -8.33 -21.04
N THR A 110 19.63 -9.41 -21.80
CA THR A 110 18.82 -10.57 -21.43
C THR A 110 19.33 -11.24 -20.14
N ILE A 111 20.66 -11.43 -20.03
CA ILE A 111 21.28 -11.96 -18.81
C ILE A 111 21.02 -11.03 -17.61
N GLY A 112 21.25 -9.74 -17.78
CA GLY A 112 21.04 -8.73 -16.73
C GLY A 112 19.59 -8.70 -16.25
N ALA A 113 18.62 -8.73 -17.17
CA ALA A 113 17.20 -8.75 -16.85
C ALA A 113 16.74 -10.07 -16.22
N SER A 114 17.30 -11.21 -16.62
CA SER A 114 16.93 -12.51 -16.07
C SER A 114 17.54 -12.76 -14.68
N TYR A 115 18.79 -12.38 -14.49
CA TYR A 115 19.55 -12.65 -13.26
C TYR A 115 19.72 -11.42 -12.35
N TRP A 116 18.85 -10.41 -12.50
CA TRP A 116 18.95 -9.15 -11.74
C TRP A 116 19.04 -9.35 -10.24
N ARG A 117 18.34 -10.34 -9.65
CA ARG A 117 18.33 -10.60 -8.19
C ARG A 117 19.72 -10.87 -7.62
N SER A 118 20.53 -11.65 -8.32
CA SER A 118 21.91 -11.99 -7.91
C SER A 118 22.90 -10.90 -8.28
N LEU A 119 22.66 -10.21 -9.40
CA LEU A 119 23.56 -9.20 -9.95
C LEU A 119 23.35 -7.80 -9.38
N ALA A 120 22.21 -7.49 -8.74
CA ALA A 120 21.88 -6.15 -8.25
C ALA A 120 22.94 -5.52 -7.36
N MET A 121 23.40 -6.23 -6.34
CA MET A 121 24.37 -5.69 -5.38
C MET A 121 25.79 -5.54 -5.96
N PRO A 122 26.36 -6.56 -6.67
CA PRO A 122 27.61 -6.39 -7.39
C PRO A 122 27.58 -5.24 -8.41
N SER A 123 26.54 -5.17 -9.23
CA SER A 123 26.37 -4.13 -10.26
C SER A 123 26.36 -2.73 -9.64
N THR A 124 25.73 -2.52 -8.49
CA THR A 124 25.70 -1.23 -7.82
C THR A 124 27.11 -0.73 -7.47
N ARG A 125 28.01 -1.63 -7.03
CA ARG A 125 29.40 -1.28 -6.74
C ARG A 125 30.18 -0.88 -7.98
N ILE A 126 29.95 -1.62 -9.08
CA ILE A 126 30.61 -1.30 -10.36
C ILE A 126 30.10 0.03 -10.91
N ILE A 127 28.78 0.28 -10.86
CA ILE A 127 28.17 1.55 -11.27
C ILE A 127 28.76 2.73 -10.47
N LYS A 128 29.05 2.57 -9.18
CA LYS A 128 29.72 3.60 -8.38
C LYS A 128 31.07 3.99 -8.96
N VAL A 129 31.87 3.00 -9.35
CA VAL A 129 33.19 3.22 -9.98
C VAL A 129 33.02 3.88 -11.35
N LEU A 130 32.07 3.42 -12.15
CA LEU A 130 31.74 3.99 -13.46
C LEU A 130 31.37 5.48 -13.36
N ILE A 131 30.48 5.85 -12.44
CA ILE A 131 30.10 7.26 -12.21
C ILE A 131 31.33 8.10 -11.87
N PHE A 132 32.27 7.55 -11.10
CA PHE A 132 33.50 8.27 -10.76
C PHE A 132 34.41 8.51 -11.99
N ILE A 133 34.58 7.47 -12.82
CA ILE A 133 35.42 7.55 -14.04
C ILE A 133 34.80 8.50 -15.08
N THR A 134 33.48 8.42 -15.28
CA THR A 134 32.76 9.22 -16.28
C THR A 134 32.16 10.51 -15.71
N TYR A 135 32.59 10.95 -14.55
CA TYR A 135 32.00 12.08 -13.82
C TYR A 135 31.76 13.35 -14.65
N PRO A 136 32.72 13.83 -15.49
CA PRO A 136 32.48 15.02 -16.32
C PRO A 136 31.36 14.84 -17.33
N LEU A 137 31.19 13.64 -17.89
CA LEU A 137 30.12 13.33 -18.85
C LEU A 137 28.77 13.19 -18.15
N VAL A 138 28.78 12.62 -16.94
CA VAL A 138 27.57 12.56 -16.08
C VAL A 138 27.07 13.96 -15.75
N LEU A 139 27.96 14.89 -15.41
CA LEU A 139 27.59 16.27 -15.12
C LEU A 139 26.95 16.95 -16.34
N LEU A 140 27.47 16.72 -17.52
CA LEU A 140 26.89 17.22 -18.77
C LEU A 140 25.50 16.62 -19.02
N SER A 141 25.33 15.30 -18.83
CA SER A 141 24.05 14.62 -18.92
C SER A 141 23.03 15.18 -17.94
N GLU A 142 23.39 15.39 -16.68
CA GLU A 142 22.53 15.98 -15.65
C GLU A 142 22.07 17.41 -16.03
N LEU A 143 22.95 18.22 -16.61
CA LEU A 143 22.61 19.57 -17.08
C LEU A 143 21.55 19.53 -18.20
N ILE A 144 21.75 18.62 -19.16
CA ILE A 144 20.80 18.44 -20.27
C ILE A 144 19.46 17.92 -19.73
N THR A 145 19.47 16.86 -18.91
CA THR A 145 18.23 16.29 -18.35
C THR A 145 17.44 17.32 -17.55
N LYS A 146 18.11 18.13 -16.71
CA LYS A 146 17.44 19.22 -15.96
C LYS A 146 16.73 20.25 -16.82
N ALA A 147 17.22 20.49 -18.05
CA ALA A 147 16.60 21.43 -18.98
C ALA A 147 15.30 20.88 -19.59
N PHE A 148 15.18 19.55 -19.70
CA PHE A 148 14.05 18.89 -20.36
C PHE A 148 13.09 18.17 -19.40
N THR A 149 13.49 17.89 -18.16
CA THR A 149 12.63 17.18 -17.20
C THR A 149 11.77 18.19 -16.43
N PRO A 150 10.44 18.10 -16.50
CA PRO A 150 9.55 18.90 -15.66
C PRO A 150 9.80 18.53 -14.18
N LYS A 151 9.71 19.52 -13.30
CA LYS A 151 9.71 19.30 -11.83
C LYS A 151 8.41 18.62 -11.40
N THR A 152 8.13 17.44 -11.90
CA THR A 152 7.05 16.61 -11.37
C THR A 152 7.56 15.92 -10.11
N ASN A 153 6.90 16.18 -9.00
CA ASN A 153 7.02 15.32 -7.83
C ASN A 153 6.74 13.89 -8.29
N ARG A 154 7.75 13.02 -8.26
CA ARG A 154 7.56 11.59 -8.50
C ARG A 154 6.51 11.14 -7.47
N THR A 155 5.32 10.91 -7.96
CA THR A 155 4.17 10.48 -7.17
C THR A 155 4.56 9.26 -6.35
N SER A 156 4.41 9.38 -5.04
CA SER A 156 4.38 8.21 -4.17
C SER A 156 3.33 7.25 -4.71
N MET A 157 3.61 5.96 -4.65
CA MET A 157 2.70 4.88 -5.05
C MET A 157 1.29 5.16 -4.50
N SER A 158 0.28 5.09 -5.35
CA SER A 158 -1.11 5.32 -4.96
C SER A 158 -1.69 4.10 -4.22
N ARG A 159 -2.79 4.29 -3.50
CA ARG A 159 -3.47 3.17 -2.82
C ARG A 159 -4.00 2.15 -3.81
N GLU A 160 -4.42 2.61 -4.98
CA GLU A 160 -4.89 1.80 -6.10
C GLU A 160 -3.76 0.93 -6.65
N GLU A 161 -2.55 1.48 -6.80
CA GLU A 161 -1.36 0.72 -7.22
C GLU A 161 -0.99 -0.35 -6.21
N VAL A 162 -1.06 -0.06 -4.89
CA VAL A 162 -0.83 -1.06 -3.85
C VAL A 162 -1.90 -2.15 -3.91
N SER A 163 -3.17 -1.80 -4.11
CA SER A 163 -4.26 -2.76 -4.27
C SER A 163 -4.05 -3.68 -5.49
N ALA A 164 -3.62 -3.12 -6.62
CA ALA A 164 -3.28 -3.89 -7.82
C ALA A 164 -2.10 -4.85 -7.60
N MET A 165 -1.09 -4.44 -6.82
CA MET A 165 0.02 -5.34 -6.45
C MET A 165 -0.44 -6.53 -5.61
N VAL A 166 -1.44 -6.34 -4.74
CA VAL A 166 -2.05 -7.45 -3.96
C VAL A 166 -2.77 -8.42 -4.90
N ASP A 167 -3.47 -7.93 -5.92
CA ASP A 167 -4.13 -8.78 -6.93
C ASP A 167 -3.11 -9.62 -7.72
N VAL A 168 -2.00 -9.01 -8.14
CA VAL A 168 -0.90 -9.73 -8.79
C VAL A 168 -0.34 -10.82 -7.85
N GLY A 169 -0.07 -10.48 -6.59
CA GLY A 169 0.41 -11.46 -5.60
C GLY A 169 -0.56 -12.61 -5.36
N THR A 170 -1.86 -12.34 -5.46
CA THR A 170 -2.90 -13.39 -5.36
C THR A 170 -2.87 -14.31 -6.58
N THR A 171 -2.76 -13.74 -7.78
CA THR A 171 -2.67 -14.52 -9.04
C THR A 171 -1.41 -15.38 -9.08
N GLU A 172 -0.30 -14.90 -8.53
CA GLU A 172 0.97 -15.62 -8.40
C GLU A 172 0.97 -16.65 -7.24
N GLY A 173 -0.11 -16.74 -6.46
CA GLY A 173 -0.24 -17.68 -5.35
C GLY A 173 0.54 -17.29 -4.08
N ILE A 174 0.99 -16.03 -3.95
CA ILE A 174 1.66 -15.49 -2.77
C ILE A 174 0.64 -15.27 -1.64
N PHE A 175 -0.54 -14.77 -1.97
CA PHE A 175 -1.65 -14.57 -1.06
C PHE A 175 -2.83 -15.47 -1.41
N ARG A 176 -3.56 -15.92 -0.38
CA ARG A 176 -4.87 -16.54 -0.56
C ARG A 176 -5.92 -15.46 -0.89
N GLU A 177 -7.02 -15.82 -1.51
CA GLU A 177 -8.11 -14.89 -1.82
C GLU A 177 -8.66 -14.18 -0.57
N SER A 178 -8.78 -14.89 0.55
CA SER A 178 -9.21 -14.34 1.83
C SER A 178 -8.23 -13.28 2.36
N GLU A 179 -6.93 -13.55 2.29
CA GLU A 179 -5.88 -12.60 2.72
C GLU A 179 -5.88 -11.35 1.84
N SER A 180 -5.99 -11.53 0.52
CA SER A 180 -6.09 -10.45 -0.45
C SER A 180 -7.29 -9.53 -0.14
N LYS A 181 -8.45 -10.13 0.16
CA LYS A 181 -9.68 -9.40 0.51
C LYS A 181 -9.46 -8.53 1.75
N ILE A 182 -8.88 -9.08 2.81
CA ILE A 182 -8.60 -8.34 4.05
C ILE A 182 -7.62 -7.18 3.78
N ILE A 183 -6.51 -7.43 3.09
CA ILE A 183 -5.51 -6.40 2.78
C ILE A 183 -6.15 -5.25 2.00
N LYS A 184 -6.95 -5.55 0.99
CA LYS A 184 -7.64 -4.52 0.19
C LYS A 184 -8.69 -3.75 0.99
N SER A 185 -9.42 -4.41 1.88
CA SER A 185 -10.35 -3.74 2.79
C SER A 185 -9.64 -2.81 3.75
N CYS A 186 -8.50 -3.21 4.31
CA CYS A 186 -7.67 -2.34 5.15
C CYS A 186 -7.18 -1.08 4.39
N ILE A 187 -6.78 -1.23 3.12
CA ILE A 187 -6.36 -0.09 2.28
C ILE A 187 -7.52 0.89 2.06
N ARG A 188 -8.75 0.38 1.91
CA ARG A 188 -9.97 1.18 1.67
C ARG A 188 -10.53 1.81 2.94
N LEU A 189 -10.29 1.22 4.10
CA LEU A 189 -10.90 1.59 5.40
C LEU A 189 -10.81 3.10 5.70
N ALA A 190 -9.71 3.75 5.36
CA ALA A 190 -9.53 5.17 5.55
C ALA A 190 -10.46 6.05 4.69
N GLY A 191 -11.04 5.50 3.62
CA GLY A 191 -12.01 6.18 2.76
C GLY A 191 -13.46 5.90 3.12
N VAL A 192 -13.73 4.89 3.97
CA VAL A 192 -15.08 4.51 4.40
C VAL A 192 -15.54 5.44 5.52
N LYS A 193 -16.75 5.98 5.39
CA LYS A 193 -17.35 6.90 6.37
C LYS A 193 -18.20 6.16 7.40
N ALA A 194 -18.33 6.73 8.61
CA ALA A 194 -19.11 6.15 9.68
C ALA A 194 -20.55 5.82 9.26
N LYS A 195 -21.20 6.71 8.52
CA LYS A 195 -22.59 6.54 8.04
C LYS A 195 -22.78 5.32 7.11
N GLU A 196 -21.71 4.80 6.51
CA GLU A 196 -21.77 3.64 5.60
C GLU A 196 -21.74 2.30 6.35
N VAL A 197 -21.24 2.34 7.60
CA VAL A 197 -20.94 1.14 8.41
C VAL A 197 -21.81 1.09 9.67
N MET A 198 -22.17 2.24 10.26
CA MET A 198 -22.89 2.32 11.53
C MET A 198 -24.16 1.49 11.55
N THR A 199 -24.47 0.91 12.70
CA THR A 199 -25.80 0.40 13.03
C THR A 199 -26.74 1.58 13.20
N PRO A 200 -27.79 1.73 12.36
CA PRO A 200 -28.66 2.91 12.37
C PRO A 200 -29.48 3.05 13.66
N PHE A 201 -29.76 4.26 14.09
CA PHE A 201 -30.50 4.60 15.30
C PHE A 201 -31.81 3.83 15.49
N ILE A 202 -32.54 3.52 14.40
CA ILE A 202 -33.85 2.86 14.44
C ILE A 202 -33.81 1.45 15.04
N VAL A 203 -32.63 0.82 15.07
CA VAL A 203 -32.41 -0.52 15.63
C VAL A 203 -31.54 -0.52 16.88
N VAL A 204 -31.04 0.63 17.31
CA VAL A 204 -30.23 0.75 18.51
C VAL A 204 -31.09 0.57 19.75
N GLU A 205 -30.76 -0.43 20.58
CA GLU A 205 -31.32 -0.56 21.92
C GLU A 205 -30.67 0.45 22.86
N SER A 206 -31.48 1.26 23.54
CA SER A 206 -31.03 2.27 24.49
C SER A 206 -31.95 2.38 25.68
N ALA A 207 -31.42 2.70 26.86
CA ALA A 207 -32.16 2.75 28.12
C ALA A 207 -32.16 4.17 28.76
N ASP A 208 -33.21 4.52 29.51
CA ASP A 208 -33.21 5.72 30.31
C ASP A 208 -32.25 5.54 31.51
N MET A 209 -31.28 6.45 31.66
CA MET A 209 -30.29 6.40 32.75
C MET A 209 -30.89 6.52 34.13
N LYS A 210 -32.16 6.95 34.25
CA LYS A 210 -32.89 7.10 35.54
C LYS A 210 -33.48 5.80 36.07
N LEU A 211 -33.59 4.78 35.20
CA LEU A 211 -34.06 3.47 35.59
C LEU A 211 -33.18 2.87 36.66
N THR A 212 -33.82 2.20 37.62
CA THR A 212 -33.12 1.32 38.55
C THR A 212 -32.68 0.05 37.83
N ILE A 213 -31.69 -0.61 38.35
CA ILE A 213 -31.20 -1.90 37.80
C ILE A 213 -32.33 -2.93 37.72
N LYS A 214 -33.22 -2.95 38.72
CA LYS A 214 -34.38 -3.86 38.71
C LYS A 214 -35.35 -3.53 37.59
N GLU A 215 -35.76 -2.28 37.43
CA GLU A 215 -36.65 -1.82 36.38
C GLU A 215 -36.06 -2.09 35.00
N PHE A 216 -34.75 -1.87 34.81
CA PHE A 216 -34.05 -2.15 33.59
C PHE A 216 -34.12 -3.64 33.23
N TYR A 217 -33.89 -4.52 34.21
CA TYR A 217 -33.91 -5.97 33.97
C TYR A 217 -35.34 -6.49 33.69
N GLU A 218 -36.37 -5.91 34.32
CA GLU A 218 -37.77 -6.31 34.18
C GLU A 218 -38.45 -5.75 32.92
N GLN A 219 -37.92 -4.71 32.27
CA GLN A 219 -38.58 -4.06 31.12
C GLN A 219 -38.58 -4.86 29.85
N GLN A 220 -37.45 -5.51 29.51
CA GLN A 220 -37.29 -6.30 28.29
C GLN A 220 -36.04 -7.15 28.35
N GLU A 221 -35.91 -8.11 27.40
CA GLU A 221 -34.66 -8.80 27.15
C GLU A 221 -33.70 -7.85 26.41
N TRP A 222 -32.48 -7.74 26.94
CA TRP A 222 -31.44 -6.93 26.40
C TRP A 222 -30.44 -7.86 25.67
N HIS A 223 -30.31 -7.69 24.37
CA HIS A 223 -29.50 -8.58 23.53
C HIS A 223 -28.03 -8.21 23.49
N PHE A 224 -27.72 -6.92 23.72
CA PHE A 224 -26.35 -6.42 23.54
C PHE A 224 -25.58 -6.29 24.86
N SER A 225 -24.28 -6.55 24.81
CA SER A 225 -23.38 -6.42 25.96
C SER A 225 -23.15 -4.97 26.43
N ARG A 226 -23.32 -4.00 25.54
CA ARG A 226 -23.15 -2.56 25.79
C ARG A 226 -24.39 -1.82 25.35
N ILE A 227 -25.06 -1.18 26.30
CA ILE A 227 -26.35 -0.54 26.08
C ILE A 227 -26.17 0.97 26.25
N PRO A 228 -26.33 1.77 25.18
CA PRO A 228 -26.34 3.23 25.26
C PRO A 228 -27.43 3.73 26.22
N VAL A 229 -27.10 4.77 27.01
CA VAL A 229 -28.06 5.37 27.94
C VAL A 229 -28.28 6.85 27.64
N TYR A 230 -29.54 7.31 27.83
CA TYR A 230 -29.97 8.69 27.60
C TYR A 230 -30.61 9.28 28.87
N ASP A 231 -30.58 10.63 28.99
CA ASP A 231 -31.22 11.34 30.12
C ASP A 231 -32.66 11.80 29.78
N LYS A 232 -32.85 12.50 28.67
CA LYS A 232 -34.12 13.15 28.32
C LYS A 232 -34.79 12.56 27.09
N SER A 233 -34.03 12.22 26.09
CA SER A 233 -34.52 11.69 24.83
C SER A 233 -33.54 10.68 24.27
N LYS A 234 -34.06 9.63 23.63
CA LYS A 234 -33.26 8.60 22.94
C LYS A 234 -32.31 9.16 21.90
N GLU A 235 -32.56 10.37 21.43
CA GLU A 235 -31.71 11.05 20.42
C GLU A 235 -30.40 11.59 21.01
N TYR A 236 -30.32 11.71 22.37
CA TYR A 236 -29.17 12.30 23.09
C TYR A 236 -28.58 11.28 24.04
N ILE A 237 -27.71 10.44 23.55
CA ILE A 237 -26.97 9.45 24.33
C ILE A 237 -25.88 10.17 25.14
N THR A 238 -25.82 9.90 26.44
CA THR A 238 -24.86 10.49 27.37
C THR A 238 -23.76 9.53 27.81
N GLY A 239 -23.98 8.22 27.62
CA GLY A 239 -23.04 7.18 28.03
C GLY A 239 -23.52 5.81 27.61
N TYR A 240 -22.91 4.78 28.19
CA TYR A 240 -23.37 3.40 28.04
C TYR A 240 -23.18 2.61 29.33
N VAL A 241 -23.95 1.54 29.50
CA VAL A 241 -23.79 0.58 30.59
C VAL A 241 -23.37 -0.78 30.05
N LEU A 242 -22.62 -1.54 30.84
CA LEU A 242 -22.30 -2.94 30.53
C LEU A 242 -23.35 -3.85 31.15
N LYS A 243 -23.95 -4.74 30.33
CA LYS A 243 -24.91 -5.77 30.74
C LYS A 243 -24.41 -6.57 31.94
N ASP A 244 -23.11 -6.98 31.91
CA ASP A 244 -22.47 -7.73 32.99
C ASP A 244 -22.42 -6.99 34.31
N MET A 245 -22.15 -5.67 34.26
CA MET A 245 -22.13 -4.83 35.50
C MET A 245 -23.50 -4.69 36.11
N VAL A 246 -24.55 -4.62 35.29
CA VAL A 246 -25.94 -4.59 35.76
C VAL A 246 -26.31 -5.94 36.39
N LEU A 247 -26.01 -7.06 35.73
CA LEU A 247 -26.26 -8.43 36.23
C LEU A 247 -25.49 -8.68 37.53
N LYS A 248 -24.24 -8.25 37.64
CA LYS A 248 -23.44 -8.35 38.86
C LYS A 248 -24.07 -7.55 40.00
N SER A 249 -24.55 -6.34 39.72
CA SER A 249 -25.18 -5.50 40.74
C SER A 249 -26.55 -6.08 41.19
N LEU A 250 -27.27 -6.76 40.28
CA LEU A 250 -28.47 -7.53 40.67
C LEU A 250 -28.12 -8.69 41.60
N SER A 251 -27.05 -9.43 41.31
CA SER A 251 -26.59 -10.55 42.16
C SER A 251 -26.08 -10.08 43.56
N ASP A 252 -25.67 -8.82 43.67
CA ASP A 252 -25.28 -8.15 44.92
C ASP A 252 -26.47 -7.53 45.69
N ASP A 253 -27.71 -7.81 45.26
CA ASP A 253 -28.98 -7.26 45.85
C ASP A 253 -29.10 -5.72 45.75
N LYS A 254 -28.35 -5.06 44.83
CA LYS A 254 -28.34 -3.61 44.67
C LYS A 254 -29.48 -3.08 43.80
N PHE A 255 -30.69 -3.58 43.99
CA PHE A 255 -31.87 -3.36 43.12
C PHE A 255 -32.22 -1.88 42.86
N GLN A 256 -31.94 -0.99 43.79
CA GLN A 256 -32.28 0.44 43.72
C GLN A 256 -31.17 1.31 43.08
N THR A 257 -30.05 0.75 42.74
CA THR A 257 -28.98 1.47 42.03
C THR A 257 -29.49 1.90 40.67
N LYS A 258 -29.23 3.15 40.27
CA LYS A 258 -29.63 3.66 38.95
C LYS A 258 -28.61 3.32 37.90
N LEU A 259 -29.04 3.22 36.63
CA LEU A 259 -28.15 3.05 35.53
C LEU A 259 -27.14 4.20 35.40
N SER A 260 -27.52 5.43 35.80
CA SER A 260 -26.63 6.59 35.88
C SER A 260 -25.37 6.35 36.71
N ASP A 261 -25.47 5.51 37.77
CA ASP A 261 -24.37 5.24 38.70
C ASP A 261 -23.36 4.21 38.12
N LEU A 262 -23.78 3.45 37.10
CA LEU A 262 -22.98 2.47 36.39
C LEU A 262 -22.56 2.95 35.00
N ALA A 263 -23.11 4.09 34.55
CA ALA A 263 -22.86 4.60 33.20
C ALA A 263 -21.40 5.03 33.02
N ARG A 264 -20.86 4.66 31.87
CA ARG A 264 -19.52 5.06 31.40
C ARG A 264 -19.66 6.10 30.32
N PRO A 265 -18.68 7.02 30.18
CA PRO A 265 -18.66 7.95 29.05
C PRO A 265 -18.58 7.20 27.76
N ILE A 266 -19.19 7.71 26.68
CA ILE A 266 -19.17 7.14 25.34
C ILE A 266 -18.48 8.10 24.37
N LEU A 267 -17.70 7.57 23.45
CA LEU A 267 -17.09 8.38 22.37
C LEU A 267 -18.17 8.78 21.37
N SER A 268 -18.07 10.01 20.87
CA SER A 268 -18.98 10.55 19.86
C SER A 268 -18.18 11.05 18.66
N PHE A 269 -18.63 10.67 17.45
CA PHE A 269 -18.03 11.04 16.18
C PHE A 269 -19.11 11.53 15.22
N LYS A 270 -18.69 12.25 14.16
CA LYS A 270 -19.60 12.70 13.11
C LYS A 270 -19.79 11.61 12.05
N GLU A 271 -20.96 11.63 11.40
CA GLU A 271 -21.33 10.65 10.38
C GLU A 271 -20.41 10.64 9.15
N ASP A 272 -19.70 11.74 8.88
CA ASP A 272 -18.74 11.86 7.78
C ASP A 272 -17.29 11.56 8.19
N GLU A 273 -17.00 11.26 9.46
CA GLU A 273 -15.69 10.83 9.90
C GLU A 273 -15.32 9.46 9.34
N SER A 274 -14.03 9.24 9.12
CA SER A 274 -13.52 7.96 8.61
C SER A 274 -13.60 6.88 9.69
N ILE A 275 -14.04 5.69 9.31
CA ILE A 275 -14.03 4.51 10.19
C ILE A 275 -12.63 4.21 10.72
N TYR A 276 -11.59 4.46 9.94
CA TYR A 276 -10.21 4.30 10.39
C TYR A 276 -9.86 5.21 11.59
N GLN A 277 -10.26 6.49 11.53
CA GLN A 277 -10.03 7.44 12.61
C GLN A 277 -10.84 7.09 13.87
N ILE A 278 -12.07 6.65 13.69
CA ILE A 278 -12.93 6.18 14.78
C ILE A 278 -12.29 4.97 15.46
N TRP A 279 -11.88 3.97 14.68
CA TRP A 279 -11.20 2.77 15.17
C TRP A 279 -9.92 3.11 15.96
N GLU A 280 -9.06 3.96 15.40
CA GLU A 280 -7.82 4.39 16.06
C GLU A 280 -8.11 5.03 17.43
N LYS A 281 -9.15 5.88 17.50
CA LYS A 281 -9.56 6.55 18.72
C LYS A 281 -10.20 5.60 19.74
N MET A 282 -11.00 4.65 19.28
CA MET A 282 -11.57 3.60 20.12
C MET A 282 -10.46 2.74 20.75
N LEU A 283 -9.43 2.35 19.97
CA LEU A 283 -8.27 1.62 20.50
C LEU A 283 -7.47 2.43 21.51
N GLU A 284 -7.19 3.71 21.22
CA GLU A 284 -6.47 4.62 22.14
C GLU A 284 -7.18 4.72 23.49
N LYS A 285 -8.51 4.84 23.47
CA LYS A 285 -9.34 4.98 24.66
C LYS A 285 -9.78 3.67 25.29
N ARG A 286 -9.48 2.53 24.66
CA ARG A 286 -9.91 1.18 25.05
C ARG A 286 -11.44 1.06 25.12
N GLU A 287 -12.13 1.72 24.21
CA GLU A 287 -13.57 1.67 24.07
C GLU A 287 -13.97 0.74 22.92
N HIS A 288 -15.09 0.06 23.04
CA HIS A 288 -15.60 -0.90 22.07
C HIS A 288 -16.90 -0.46 21.39
N ILE A 289 -17.45 0.67 21.80
CA ILE A 289 -18.64 1.26 21.23
C ILE A 289 -18.49 2.76 21.15
N SER A 290 -19.03 3.36 20.11
CA SER A 290 -19.12 4.81 19.94
C SER A 290 -20.46 5.19 19.34
N ILE A 291 -20.90 6.43 19.59
CA ILE A 291 -22.08 6.99 18.94
C ILE A 291 -21.67 7.81 17.71
N ILE A 292 -22.53 7.76 16.71
CA ILE A 292 -22.42 8.58 15.51
C ILE A 292 -23.52 9.62 15.55
N THR A 293 -23.14 10.89 15.39
CA THR A 293 -24.06 12.02 15.48
C THR A 293 -24.02 12.86 14.21
N ASP A 294 -25.11 13.58 13.95
CA ASP A 294 -25.14 14.62 12.92
C ASP A 294 -24.46 15.91 13.40
N GLU A 295 -24.54 16.96 12.59
CA GLU A 295 -23.96 18.28 12.89
C GLU A 295 -24.57 18.92 14.15
N TYR A 296 -25.81 18.58 14.48
CA TYR A 296 -26.58 19.10 15.62
C TYR A 296 -26.39 18.28 16.90
N GLY A 297 -25.65 17.17 16.83
CA GLY A 297 -25.41 16.27 17.95
C GLY A 297 -26.51 15.22 18.17
N CYS A 298 -27.48 15.08 17.25
CA CYS A 298 -28.51 14.06 17.33
C CYS A 298 -27.94 12.69 16.91
N LEU A 299 -28.32 11.64 17.61
CA LEU A 299 -27.90 10.27 17.34
C LEU A 299 -28.35 9.81 15.95
N ARG A 300 -27.40 9.39 15.12
CA ARG A 300 -27.64 8.75 13.81
C ARG A 300 -27.48 7.25 13.87
N GLY A 301 -26.60 6.78 14.74
CA GLY A 301 -26.35 5.36 14.94
C GLY A 301 -25.23 5.11 15.95
N VAL A 302 -24.78 3.86 15.99
CA VAL A 302 -23.61 3.44 16.78
C VAL A 302 -22.63 2.74 15.88
N VAL A 303 -21.35 2.78 16.25
CA VAL A 303 -20.27 1.97 15.66
C VAL A 303 -19.61 1.21 16.79
N SER A 304 -19.55 -0.09 16.63
CA SER A 304 -18.86 -1.00 17.52
C SER A 304 -17.49 -1.39 16.96
N MET A 305 -16.67 -2.07 17.75
CA MET A 305 -15.42 -2.66 17.29
C MET A 305 -15.67 -3.79 16.28
N GLU A 306 -16.78 -4.50 16.47
CA GLU A 306 -17.26 -5.57 15.59
C GLU A 306 -17.53 -5.02 14.19
N ASP A 307 -18.27 -3.90 14.03
CA ASP A 307 -18.53 -3.24 12.75
C ASP A 307 -17.23 -2.89 11.99
N VAL A 308 -16.21 -2.45 12.71
CA VAL A 308 -14.90 -2.16 12.12
C VAL A 308 -14.23 -3.42 11.60
N ILE A 309 -14.23 -4.50 12.39
CA ILE A 309 -13.64 -5.79 12.00
C ILE A 309 -14.39 -6.40 10.82
N GLU A 310 -15.72 -6.33 10.79
CA GLU A 310 -16.57 -6.75 9.66
C GLU A 310 -16.20 -5.98 8.38
N THR A 311 -16.03 -4.68 8.48
CA THR A 311 -15.61 -3.84 7.36
C THR A 311 -14.22 -4.26 6.84
N MET A 312 -13.30 -4.67 7.72
CA MET A 312 -11.96 -5.13 7.37
C MET A 312 -11.95 -6.53 6.79
N THR A 313 -12.74 -7.45 7.34
CA THR A 313 -12.76 -8.86 6.92
C THR A 313 -13.72 -9.09 5.76
N GLY A 314 -14.75 -8.25 5.66
CA GLY A 314 -15.88 -8.41 4.74
C GLY A 314 -16.74 -9.62 5.07
N VAL A 315 -16.78 -10.02 6.34
CA VAL A 315 -17.58 -11.11 6.88
C VAL A 315 -18.31 -10.59 8.10
N GLU A 316 -19.64 -10.76 8.16
CA GLU A 316 -20.44 -10.44 9.32
C GLU A 316 -20.02 -11.31 10.50
N ILE A 317 -19.86 -10.70 11.66
CA ILE A 317 -19.57 -11.36 12.94
C ILE A 317 -20.92 -11.51 13.65
N VAL A 318 -21.39 -12.74 13.74
CA VAL A 318 -22.68 -13.04 14.36
C VAL A 318 -22.41 -13.70 15.70
N ASP A 319 -22.95 -13.11 16.78
CA ASP A 319 -22.93 -13.71 18.13
C ASP A 319 -24.12 -14.67 18.31
N GLU A 320 -24.03 -15.58 19.27
CA GLU A 320 -25.04 -16.59 19.57
C GLU A 320 -26.40 -15.97 19.97
N GLU A 321 -26.40 -14.74 20.52
CA GLU A 321 -27.58 -13.99 20.96
C GLU A 321 -28.10 -12.99 19.91
N ASP A 322 -27.48 -12.88 18.72
CA ASP A 322 -27.85 -11.87 17.75
C ASP A 322 -29.22 -12.13 17.10
N VAL A 323 -30.07 -11.11 17.15
CA VAL A 323 -31.45 -11.13 16.59
C VAL A 323 -31.45 -11.12 15.05
N ALA A 324 -30.41 -10.59 14.44
CA ALA A 324 -30.25 -10.50 12.99
C ALA A 324 -28.77 -10.50 12.59
N VAL A 325 -28.48 -11.16 11.46
CA VAL A 325 -27.13 -11.26 10.90
C VAL A 325 -26.60 -9.88 10.41
N ASP A 326 -27.48 -9.02 9.91
CA ASP A 326 -27.15 -7.69 9.37
C ASP A 326 -28.12 -6.65 9.96
N MET A 327 -27.62 -5.83 10.88
CA MET A 327 -28.38 -4.78 11.54
C MET A 327 -28.79 -3.63 10.62
N GLN A 328 -28.03 -3.39 9.54
CA GLN A 328 -28.41 -2.40 8.52
C GLN A 328 -29.58 -2.89 7.66
N ALA A 329 -29.59 -4.17 7.32
CA ALA A 329 -30.72 -4.78 6.63
C ALA A 329 -31.99 -4.75 7.47
N LEU A 330 -31.88 -5.08 8.76
CA LEU A 330 -32.98 -4.98 9.73
C LEU A 330 -33.50 -3.53 9.87
N ALA A 331 -32.61 -2.55 9.91
CA ALA A 331 -32.99 -1.13 9.96
C ALA A 331 -33.78 -0.71 8.72
N LYS A 332 -33.36 -1.14 7.53
CA LYS A 332 -34.08 -0.88 6.27
C LYS A 332 -35.48 -1.49 6.27
N GLU A 333 -35.63 -2.70 6.80
CA GLU A 333 -36.91 -3.38 6.90
C GLU A 333 -37.83 -2.66 7.89
N LYS A 334 -37.38 -2.35 9.13
CA LYS A 334 -38.12 -1.58 10.11
C LYS A 334 -38.57 -0.21 9.56
N SER A 335 -37.69 0.50 8.86
CA SER A 335 -38.00 1.78 8.22
C SER A 335 -39.11 1.66 7.19
N ARG A 336 -39.10 0.60 6.33
CA ARG A 336 -40.14 0.35 5.35
C ARG A 336 -41.48 0.07 6.02
N MET A 337 -41.51 -0.74 7.07
CA MET A 337 -42.75 -1.04 7.82
C MET A 337 -43.34 0.23 8.45
N MET A 338 -42.54 1.10 9.05
CA MET A 338 -42.99 2.39 9.63
C MET A 338 -43.57 3.33 8.56
N LEU A 339 -43.00 3.37 7.37
CA LEU A 339 -43.49 4.18 6.26
C LEU A 339 -44.80 3.65 5.68
N GLN A 340 -45.03 2.32 5.68
CA GLN A 340 -46.26 1.69 5.24
C GLN A 340 -47.39 1.85 6.29
N GLY A 341 -47.04 1.79 7.59
CA GLY A 341 -48.02 2.00 8.65
C GLY A 341 -48.53 3.44 8.78
N LYS A 342 -47.73 4.45 8.33
CA LYS A 342 -48.16 5.86 8.25
C LYS A 342 -49.06 6.18 7.07
N LYS A 343 -49.26 5.26 6.12
CA LYS A 343 -50.14 5.41 4.94
C LYS A 343 -51.52 4.81 5.13
N ARG A 344 -51.80 4.23 6.27
CA ARG A 344 -53.13 3.80 6.72
C ARG A 344 -53.64 4.72 7.81
#